data_560dc444cee56acef70eec6da5f48c35
#
_entry.id   560dc444cee56acef70eec6da5f48c35
#
_cell.length_a   1.000
_cell.length_b   1.000
_cell.length_c   1.000
_cell.angle_alpha   90.00
_cell.angle_beta   90.00
_cell.angle_gamma   90.00
#
_symmetry.space_group_name_H-M   'P 1'
#
loop_
_entity.id
_entity.type
_entity.pdbx_description
1 polymer ?
#
loop_
_entity_poly.entity_id
_entity_poly.type
_entity_poly.pdbx_seq_one_letter_code
_entity_poly.pdbx_strand_id
1 'polypeptide(L)'
;MKIQLKSKDEIEKLRYACQLAAEVLDMITEHVKAGVSTKYLDDLCFQHITEVQKATPANIGYRGYEKTICASINQVICHGIPSDDKILKDGDIMNIDVTVKKDGWHGDTSKMFLIGKSEPHNQRLVKVTQECLYLGINEVKPGARLGNIGAAIQSLSLIHISEPTRLAS
;
A
#
# COMPACT_ATOMS: atom_id res chain seq x y z
N MET A 1 6.45 -11.60 -25.95
CA MET A 1 6.79 -11.87 -24.54
C MET A 1 6.04 -13.14 -24.12
N LYS A 2 6.74 -14.17 -23.60
CA LYS A 2 6.08 -15.42 -23.20
C LYS A 2 5.58 -15.25 -21.75
N ILE A 3 4.28 -15.43 -21.51
CA ILE A 3 3.69 -15.39 -20.16
C ILE A 3 4.19 -16.61 -19.40
N GLN A 4 4.83 -16.40 -18.23
CA GLN A 4 5.24 -17.46 -17.32
C GLN A 4 4.09 -17.81 -16.37
N LEU A 5 3.62 -19.04 -16.46
CA LEU A 5 2.68 -19.57 -15.47
C LEU A 5 3.44 -20.07 -14.26
N LYS A 6 2.94 -19.78 -13.06
CA LYS A 6 3.52 -20.21 -11.80
C LYS A 6 3.06 -21.63 -11.47
N SER A 7 3.99 -22.46 -11.00
CA SER A 7 3.69 -23.80 -10.42
C SER A 7 3.02 -23.63 -9.03
N LYS A 8 2.46 -24.69 -8.51
CA LYS A 8 1.88 -24.69 -7.15
C LYS A 8 2.89 -24.28 -6.08
N ASP A 9 4.11 -24.82 -6.14
CA ASP A 9 5.18 -24.48 -5.19
C ASP A 9 5.60 -23.01 -5.29
N GLU A 10 5.66 -22.47 -6.52
CA GLU A 10 5.94 -21.03 -6.72
C GLU A 10 4.84 -20.16 -6.18
N ILE A 11 3.59 -20.56 -6.31
CA ILE A 11 2.43 -19.83 -5.74
C ILE A 11 2.52 -19.80 -4.21
N GLU A 12 2.88 -20.90 -3.56
CA GLU A 12 3.02 -20.93 -2.10
C GLU A 12 4.18 -20.05 -1.61
N LYS A 13 5.31 -20.03 -2.32
CA LYS A 13 6.42 -19.12 -2.01
C LYS A 13 6.04 -17.65 -2.18
N LEU A 14 5.32 -17.33 -3.25
CA LEU A 14 4.79 -15.99 -3.47
C LEU A 14 3.78 -15.60 -2.38
N ARG A 15 2.86 -16.51 -2.03
CA ARG A 15 1.89 -16.32 -0.95
C ARG A 15 2.59 -16.02 0.38
N TYR A 16 3.64 -16.76 0.70
CA TYR A 16 4.41 -16.53 1.91
C TYR A 16 5.07 -15.13 1.94
N ALA A 17 5.68 -14.71 0.83
CA ALA A 17 6.24 -13.37 0.74
C ALA A 17 5.17 -12.27 0.89
N CYS A 18 3.98 -12.45 0.28
CA CYS A 18 2.85 -11.54 0.44
C CYS A 18 2.33 -11.50 1.89
N GLN A 19 2.30 -12.64 2.57
CA GLN A 19 1.92 -12.72 3.98
C GLN A 19 2.90 -11.94 4.86
N LEU A 20 4.19 -12.09 4.64
CA LEU A 20 5.22 -11.32 5.37
C LEU A 20 5.04 -9.81 5.19
N ALA A 21 4.72 -9.36 3.97
CA ALA A 21 4.44 -7.94 3.72
C ALA A 21 3.18 -7.46 4.47
N ALA A 22 2.12 -8.25 4.50
CA ALA A 22 0.91 -7.94 5.25
C ALA A 22 1.17 -7.86 6.77
N GLU A 23 1.96 -8.78 7.32
CA GLU A 23 2.36 -8.80 8.74
C GLU A 23 3.11 -7.52 9.15
N VAL A 24 3.91 -6.92 8.26
CA VAL A 24 4.56 -5.63 8.53
C VAL A 24 3.51 -4.53 8.72
N LEU A 25 2.48 -4.49 7.87
CA LEU A 25 1.40 -3.50 7.98
C LEU A 25 0.55 -3.71 9.24
N ASP A 26 0.35 -4.95 9.66
CA ASP A 26 -0.35 -5.24 10.90
C ASP A 26 0.48 -4.82 12.12
N MET A 27 1.76 -5.16 12.16
CA MET A 27 2.69 -4.77 13.22
C MET A 27 2.76 -3.24 13.37
N ILE A 28 2.93 -2.50 12.26
CA ILE A 28 3.12 -1.06 12.34
C ILE A 28 1.84 -0.30 12.73
N THR A 29 0.68 -0.92 12.60
CA THR A 29 -0.62 -0.28 12.84
C THR A 29 -0.71 0.37 14.23
N GLU A 30 -0.19 -0.26 15.26
CA GLU A 30 -0.23 0.27 16.63
C GLU A 30 0.70 1.47 16.85
N HIS A 31 1.66 1.68 15.97
CA HIS A 31 2.65 2.76 16.04
C HIS A 31 2.23 4.00 15.24
N VAL A 32 1.29 3.87 14.31
CA VAL A 32 0.85 4.97 13.43
C VAL A 32 -0.12 5.88 14.18
N LYS A 33 0.39 6.99 14.70
CA LYS A 33 -0.39 7.99 15.47
C LYS A 33 0.23 9.38 15.37
N ALA A 34 -0.53 10.40 15.72
CA ALA A 34 -0.02 11.78 15.78
C ALA A 34 1.21 11.91 16.69
N GLY A 35 2.15 12.74 16.29
CA GLY A 35 3.41 12.98 17.00
C GLY A 35 4.56 12.06 16.62
N VAL A 36 4.31 11.04 15.77
CA VAL A 36 5.33 10.08 15.33
C VAL A 36 5.94 10.54 14.03
N SER A 37 7.27 10.41 13.87
CA SER A 37 7.93 10.66 12.58
C SER A 37 7.80 9.48 11.64
N THR A 38 7.77 9.76 10.33
CA THR A 38 7.77 8.70 9.32
C THR A 38 9.06 7.89 9.31
N LYS A 39 10.18 8.51 9.73
CA LYS A 39 11.47 7.81 9.90
C LYS A 39 11.41 6.75 11.00
N TYR A 40 10.78 7.07 12.13
CA TYR A 40 10.60 6.09 13.21
C TYR A 40 9.79 4.87 12.74
N LEU A 41 8.74 5.09 11.96
CA LEU A 41 7.95 4.00 11.38
C LEU A 41 8.78 3.16 10.38
N ASP A 42 9.62 3.80 9.58
CA ASP A 42 10.56 3.15 8.67
C ASP A 42 11.53 2.23 9.41
N ASP A 43 12.09 2.71 10.53
CA ASP A 43 13.03 1.96 11.35
C ASP A 43 12.39 0.72 11.98
N LEU A 44 11.16 0.86 12.49
CA LEU A 44 10.41 -0.28 13.02
C LEU A 44 10.13 -1.33 11.94
N CYS A 45 9.73 -0.91 10.75
CA CYS A 45 9.53 -1.82 9.63
C CYS A 45 10.84 -2.51 9.23
N PHE A 46 11.96 -1.78 9.20
CA PHE A 46 13.28 -2.35 8.91
C PHE A 46 13.65 -3.46 9.91
N GLN A 47 13.54 -3.16 11.20
CA GLN A 47 13.84 -4.14 12.27
C GLN A 47 12.92 -5.37 12.16
N HIS A 48 11.64 -5.18 11.97
CA HIS A 48 10.69 -6.30 11.85
C HIS A 48 11.03 -7.21 10.67
N ILE A 49 11.27 -6.64 9.49
CA ILE A 49 11.60 -7.39 8.27
C ILE A 49 12.93 -8.14 8.44
N THR A 50 13.96 -7.47 8.96
CA THR A 50 15.31 -8.05 9.01
C THR A 50 15.52 -8.97 10.20
N GLU A 51 15.03 -8.59 11.38
CA GLU A 51 15.32 -9.31 12.62
C GLU A 51 14.26 -10.34 12.97
N VAL A 52 12.99 -10.07 12.73
CA VAL A 52 11.89 -10.99 13.05
C VAL A 52 11.61 -11.93 11.88
N GLN A 53 11.35 -11.40 10.69
CA GLN A 53 10.99 -12.20 9.52
C GLN A 53 12.21 -12.82 8.82
N LYS A 54 13.44 -12.37 9.15
CA LYS A 54 14.66 -12.78 8.46
C LYS A 54 14.52 -12.69 6.94
N ALA A 55 13.96 -11.56 6.50
CA ALA A 55 13.69 -11.22 5.13
C ALA A 55 14.46 -9.94 4.73
N THR A 56 14.32 -9.50 3.50
CA THR A 56 14.99 -8.30 2.97
C THR A 56 13.94 -7.25 2.62
N PRO A 57 14.07 -5.99 3.08
CA PRO A 57 13.26 -4.88 2.59
C PRO A 57 13.65 -4.58 1.13
N ALA A 58 12.73 -4.86 0.21
CA ALA A 58 13.05 -4.85 -1.22
C ALA A 58 13.12 -3.44 -1.84
N ASN A 59 12.60 -2.44 -1.14
CA ASN A 59 12.68 -1.04 -1.60
C ASN A 59 14.11 -0.50 -1.53
N ILE A 60 14.89 -0.92 -0.52
CA ILE A 60 16.26 -0.45 -0.32
C ILE A 60 17.14 -0.88 -1.50
N GLY A 61 17.78 0.11 -2.14
CA GLY A 61 18.65 -0.09 -3.29
C GLY A 61 17.91 -0.13 -4.63
N TYR A 62 16.59 -0.22 -4.64
CA TYR A 62 15.83 -0.19 -5.88
C TYR A 62 15.85 1.22 -6.48
N ARG A 63 16.52 1.39 -7.63
CA ARG A 63 16.69 2.67 -8.31
C ARG A 63 17.22 3.80 -7.41
N GLY A 64 18.04 3.47 -6.42
CA GLY A 64 18.62 4.43 -5.49
C GLY A 64 17.73 4.81 -4.30
N TYR A 65 16.61 4.13 -4.10
CA TYR A 65 15.77 4.35 -2.92
C TYR A 65 16.43 3.82 -1.65
N GLU A 66 16.43 4.61 -0.57
CA GLU A 66 17.25 4.32 0.63
C GLU A 66 16.43 3.93 1.86
N LYS A 67 15.10 3.85 1.73
CA LYS A 67 14.19 3.57 2.85
C LYS A 67 13.51 2.21 2.70
N THR A 68 13.02 1.70 3.82
CA THR A 68 12.33 0.41 3.91
C THR A 68 10.93 0.47 3.34
N ILE A 69 10.21 1.53 3.66
CA ILE A 69 8.82 1.75 3.25
C ILE A 69 8.69 3.06 2.47
N CYS A 70 7.59 3.18 1.72
CA CYS A 70 7.13 4.48 1.29
C CYS A 70 6.06 4.98 2.27
N ALA A 71 6.17 6.22 2.74
CA ALA A 71 5.24 6.86 3.66
C ALA A 71 4.68 8.14 3.03
N SER A 72 3.52 8.03 2.42
CA SER A 72 2.90 9.11 1.62
C SER A 72 1.78 9.77 2.42
N ILE A 73 2.01 11.01 2.88
CA ILE A 73 1.09 11.77 3.72
C ILE A 73 0.28 12.74 2.85
N ASN A 74 -1.03 12.78 3.06
CA ASN A 74 -1.98 13.73 2.47
C ASN A 74 -1.87 13.80 0.94
N GLN A 75 -1.38 14.93 0.39
CA GLN A 75 -1.25 15.18 -1.05
C GLN A 75 -0.13 14.40 -1.74
N VAL A 76 0.72 13.69 -1.00
CA VAL A 76 1.75 12.83 -1.60
C VAL A 76 1.10 11.57 -2.12
N ILE A 77 1.04 11.43 -3.44
CA ILE A 77 0.29 10.35 -4.12
C ILE A 77 0.95 8.99 -3.85
N CYS A 78 2.28 8.89 -4.00
CA CYS A 78 3.06 7.67 -3.80
C CYS A 78 4.54 7.99 -3.56
N HIS A 79 5.30 6.97 -3.15
CA HIS A 79 6.75 7.00 -2.96
C HIS A 79 7.24 8.10 -2.00
N GLY A 80 6.41 8.48 -1.01
CA GLY A 80 6.82 9.41 0.03
C GLY A 80 8.04 8.88 0.80
N ILE A 81 9.11 9.67 0.87
CA ILE A 81 10.36 9.26 1.52
C ILE A 81 10.24 9.52 3.03
N PRO A 82 10.40 8.51 3.89
CA PRO A 82 10.46 8.68 5.34
C PRO A 82 11.54 9.66 5.80
N SER A 83 11.18 10.53 6.76
CA SER A 83 12.09 11.56 7.31
C SER A 83 11.73 11.86 8.77
N ASP A 84 12.73 12.29 9.55
CA ASP A 84 12.52 12.76 10.92
C ASP A 84 11.69 14.04 10.98
N ASP A 85 11.77 14.88 9.94
CA ASP A 85 11.04 16.15 9.86
C ASP A 85 9.55 15.96 9.53
N LYS A 86 9.16 14.77 9.05
CA LYS A 86 7.78 14.45 8.69
C LYS A 86 7.07 13.81 9.87
N ILE A 87 6.53 14.65 10.74
CA ILE A 87 5.77 14.25 11.92
C ILE A 87 4.29 14.18 11.57
N LEU A 88 3.65 13.05 11.87
CA LEU A 88 2.21 12.85 11.69
C LEU A 88 1.41 13.77 12.61
N LYS A 89 0.32 14.31 12.09
CA LYS A 89 -0.58 15.21 12.81
C LYS A 89 -1.98 14.61 12.89
N ASP A 90 -2.74 15.05 13.89
CA ASP A 90 -4.16 14.74 13.94
C ASP A 90 -4.88 15.25 12.68
N GLY A 91 -5.69 14.41 12.08
CA GLY A 91 -6.37 14.70 10.81
C GLY A 91 -5.66 14.25 9.55
N ASP A 92 -4.37 13.91 9.62
CA ASP A 92 -3.63 13.38 8.47
C ASP A 92 -4.19 12.04 7.98
N ILE A 93 -4.01 11.78 6.70
CA ILE A 93 -4.12 10.43 6.11
C ILE A 93 -2.75 10.03 5.58
N MET A 94 -2.37 8.77 5.71
CA MET A 94 -1.08 8.29 5.25
C MET A 94 -1.21 6.91 4.61
N ASN A 95 -0.58 6.74 3.45
CA ASN A 95 -0.33 5.42 2.89
C ASN A 95 1.05 4.93 3.32
N ILE A 96 1.11 3.72 3.87
CA ILE A 96 2.36 2.97 4.04
C ILE A 96 2.37 1.86 3.00
N ASP A 97 3.44 1.82 2.22
CA ASP A 97 3.66 0.86 1.14
C ASP A 97 4.98 0.13 1.41
N VAL A 98 4.92 -1.20 1.43
CA VAL A 98 6.03 -2.06 1.82
C VAL A 98 6.19 -3.24 0.86
N THR A 99 7.43 -3.49 0.46
CA THR A 99 7.80 -4.67 -0.31
C THR A 99 8.81 -5.52 0.46
N VAL A 100 8.45 -6.76 0.74
CA VAL A 100 9.31 -7.74 1.42
C VAL A 100 9.81 -8.77 0.42
N LYS A 101 11.11 -9.07 0.44
CA LYS A 101 11.71 -10.14 -0.36
C LYS A 101 12.12 -11.29 0.54
N LYS A 102 11.59 -12.50 0.26
CA LYS A 102 11.94 -13.76 0.95
C LYS A 102 12.26 -14.84 -0.06
N ASP A 103 13.44 -15.42 0.06
CA ASP A 103 13.90 -16.54 -0.80
C ASP A 103 13.75 -16.27 -2.31
N GLY A 104 13.98 -15.02 -2.71
CA GLY A 104 13.86 -14.56 -4.11
C GLY A 104 12.45 -14.13 -4.53
N TRP A 105 11.42 -14.29 -3.69
CA TRP A 105 10.04 -13.90 -3.94
C TRP A 105 9.71 -12.58 -3.27
N HIS A 106 8.88 -11.76 -3.93
CA HIS A 106 8.48 -10.46 -3.44
C HIS A 106 7.00 -10.47 -3.05
N GLY A 107 6.70 -9.97 -1.87
CA GLY A 107 5.35 -9.59 -1.45
C GLY A 107 5.30 -8.08 -1.35
N ASP A 108 4.30 -7.48 -1.98
CA ASP A 108 4.12 -6.03 -2.08
C ASP A 108 2.68 -5.67 -1.71
N THR A 109 2.51 -4.76 -0.76
CA THR A 109 1.19 -4.34 -0.30
C THR A 109 1.24 -2.98 0.37
N SER A 110 0.11 -2.28 0.38
CA SER A 110 -0.01 -1.00 1.05
C SER A 110 -1.31 -0.89 1.86
N LYS A 111 -1.31 0.02 2.83
CA LYS A 111 -2.47 0.29 3.69
C LYS A 111 -2.59 1.78 3.97
N MET A 112 -3.84 2.28 3.92
CA MET A 112 -4.15 3.64 4.35
C MET A 112 -4.41 3.69 5.85
N PHE A 113 -3.89 4.73 6.49
CA PHE A 113 -4.08 5.05 7.90
C PHE A 113 -4.73 6.41 8.05
N LEU A 114 -5.75 6.48 8.89
CA LEU A 114 -6.38 7.72 9.34
C LEU A 114 -5.77 8.08 10.69
N ILE A 115 -5.14 9.24 10.80
CA ILE A 115 -4.44 9.69 12.00
C ILE A 115 -5.39 10.53 12.85
N GLY A 116 -5.79 10.01 14.00
CA GLY A 116 -6.72 10.71 14.89
C GLY A 116 -8.07 11.02 14.24
N LYS A 117 -8.54 12.27 14.34
CA LYS A 117 -9.83 12.70 13.81
C LYS A 117 -9.67 13.30 12.41
N SER A 118 -9.72 12.44 11.40
CA SER A 118 -9.65 12.87 9.99
C SER A 118 -10.97 13.48 9.50
N GLU A 119 -10.85 14.43 8.57
CA GLU A 119 -11.98 15.10 7.93
C GLU A 119 -12.89 14.13 7.14
N PRO A 120 -14.21 14.38 7.05
CA PRO A 120 -15.15 13.47 6.37
C PRO A 120 -14.77 13.17 4.91
N HIS A 121 -14.22 14.14 4.19
CA HIS A 121 -13.79 13.93 2.80
C HIS A 121 -12.59 12.97 2.70
N ASN A 122 -11.66 13.01 3.65
CA ASN A 122 -10.53 12.09 3.75
C ASN A 122 -10.99 10.67 4.06
N GLN A 123 -11.92 10.53 5.02
CA GLN A 123 -12.51 9.23 5.35
C GLN A 123 -13.23 8.63 4.15
N ARG A 124 -14.00 9.45 3.41
CA ARG A 124 -14.68 9.03 2.18
C ARG A 124 -13.69 8.59 1.12
N LEU A 125 -12.62 9.37 0.89
CA LEU A 125 -11.57 9.02 -0.08
C LEU A 125 -10.98 7.65 0.21
N VAL A 126 -10.56 7.40 1.45
CA VAL A 126 -9.98 6.11 1.87
C VAL A 126 -10.98 4.97 1.69
N LYS A 127 -12.22 5.16 2.11
CA LYS A 127 -13.27 4.14 2.00
C LYS A 127 -13.56 3.79 0.55
N VAL A 128 -13.80 4.78 -0.32
CA VAL A 128 -14.12 4.54 -1.73
C VAL A 128 -12.94 3.92 -2.47
N THR A 129 -11.71 4.33 -2.14
CA THR A 129 -10.50 3.72 -2.72
C THR A 129 -10.41 2.23 -2.35
N GLN A 130 -10.73 1.86 -1.12
CA GLN A 130 -10.78 0.46 -0.71
C GLN A 130 -11.90 -0.31 -1.42
N GLU A 131 -13.06 0.28 -1.59
CA GLU A 131 -14.16 -0.32 -2.36
C GLU A 131 -13.74 -0.55 -3.83
N CYS A 132 -13.06 0.43 -4.45
CA CYS A 132 -12.48 0.29 -5.79
C CYS A 132 -11.52 -0.90 -5.89
N LEU A 133 -10.65 -1.09 -4.89
CA LEU A 133 -9.72 -2.22 -4.84
C LEU A 133 -10.47 -3.55 -4.89
N TYR A 134 -11.48 -3.73 -4.05
CA TYR A 134 -12.25 -4.98 -4.02
C TYR A 134 -13.05 -5.22 -5.30
N LEU A 135 -13.61 -4.17 -5.92
CA LEU A 135 -14.25 -4.30 -7.24
C LEU A 135 -13.25 -4.79 -8.29
N GLY A 136 -12.02 -4.22 -8.29
CA GLY A 136 -10.96 -4.67 -9.18
C GLY A 136 -10.57 -6.14 -8.95
N ILE A 137 -10.42 -6.56 -7.69
CA ILE A 137 -10.10 -7.95 -7.32
C ILE A 137 -11.18 -8.91 -7.79
N ASN A 138 -12.46 -8.56 -7.67
CA ASN A 138 -13.59 -9.40 -8.08
C ASN A 138 -13.63 -9.67 -9.61
N GLU A 139 -12.97 -8.81 -10.39
CA GLU A 139 -12.82 -9.02 -11.84
C GLU A 139 -11.71 -10.03 -12.21
N VAL A 140 -10.88 -10.43 -11.24
CA VAL A 140 -9.76 -11.37 -11.47
C VAL A 140 -10.28 -12.80 -11.48
N LYS A 141 -10.61 -13.30 -12.68
CA LYS A 141 -11.15 -14.66 -12.89
C LYS A 141 -10.74 -15.21 -14.26
N PRO A 142 -10.74 -16.53 -14.45
CA PRO A 142 -10.44 -17.14 -15.75
C PRO A 142 -11.31 -16.56 -16.86
N GLY A 143 -10.69 -16.19 -17.99
CA GLY A 143 -11.37 -15.60 -19.15
C GLY A 143 -11.65 -14.10 -19.06
N ALA A 144 -11.40 -13.45 -17.93
CA ALA A 144 -11.52 -12.00 -17.80
C ALA A 144 -10.40 -11.27 -18.57
N ARG A 145 -10.71 -10.09 -19.09
CA ARG A 145 -9.73 -9.20 -19.71
C ARG A 145 -9.09 -8.33 -18.65
N LEU A 146 -7.79 -8.05 -18.78
CA LEU A 146 -7.06 -7.17 -17.85
C LEU A 146 -7.75 -5.79 -17.71
N GLY A 147 -8.27 -5.24 -18.80
CA GLY A 147 -8.99 -3.97 -18.80
C GLY A 147 -10.28 -3.94 -17.95
N ASN A 148 -10.87 -5.09 -17.62
CA ASN A 148 -12.06 -5.14 -16.76
C ASN A 148 -11.76 -4.62 -15.35
N ILE A 149 -10.55 -4.88 -14.82
CA ILE A 149 -10.10 -4.38 -13.52
C ILE A 149 -10.13 -2.84 -13.51
N GLY A 150 -9.49 -2.22 -14.51
CA GLY A 150 -9.47 -0.76 -14.63
C GLY A 150 -10.85 -0.16 -14.84
N ALA A 151 -11.70 -0.79 -15.66
CA ALA A 151 -13.07 -0.34 -15.92
C ALA A 151 -13.93 -0.37 -14.64
N ALA A 152 -13.85 -1.45 -13.85
CA ALA A 152 -14.58 -1.57 -12.58
C ALA A 152 -14.16 -0.48 -11.57
N ILE A 153 -12.86 -0.28 -11.41
CA ILE A 153 -12.30 0.77 -10.54
C ILE A 153 -12.74 2.16 -11.01
N GLN A 154 -12.58 2.44 -12.31
CA GLN A 154 -12.89 3.76 -12.89
C GLN A 154 -14.37 4.10 -12.75
N SER A 155 -15.28 3.17 -12.93
CA SER A 155 -16.72 3.40 -12.80
C SER A 155 -17.09 3.93 -11.42
N LEU A 156 -16.54 3.37 -10.35
CA LEU A 156 -16.80 3.85 -8.99
C LEU A 156 -16.04 5.13 -8.67
N SER A 157 -14.77 5.21 -9.08
CA SER A 157 -13.90 6.37 -8.84
C SER A 157 -14.43 7.66 -9.48
N LEU A 158 -14.93 7.59 -10.72
CA LEU A 158 -15.52 8.76 -11.41
C LEU A 158 -16.74 9.31 -10.68
N ILE A 159 -17.58 8.45 -10.10
CA ILE A 159 -18.79 8.89 -9.39
C ILE A 159 -18.46 9.51 -8.04
N HIS A 160 -17.44 9.02 -7.33
CA HIS A 160 -17.21 9.34 -5.92
C HIS A 160 -15.95 10.15 -5.61
N ILE A 161 -14.95 10.14 -6.49
CA ILE A 161 -13.63 10.73 -6.24
C ILE A 161 -13.23 11.74 -7.32
N SER A 162 -13.29 11.31 -8.61
CA SER A 162 -12.56 12.00 -9.67
C SER A 162 -13.35 13.05 -10.44
N GLU A 163 -14.68 13.07 -10.40
CA GLU A 163 -15.50 13.95 -11.23
C GLU A 163 -16.81 14.43 -10.58
N PRO A 164 -16.77 15.37 -9.63
CA PRO A 164 -18.00 16.04 -9.22
C PRO A 164 -18.48 17.08 -10.24
N THR A 165 -17.69 17.47 -11.24
CA THR A 165 -17.92 18.66 -12.07
C THR A 165 -18.49 18.41 -13.48
N ARG A 166 -18.48 17.19 -14.00
CA ARG A 166 -19.02 16.92 -15.35
C ARG A 166 -20.52 16.69 -15.43
N LEU A 167 -21.24 16.65 -14.32
CA LEU A 167 -22.70 16.51 -14.30
C LEU A 167 -23.46 17.83 -14.15
N ALA A 168 -22.78 18.98 -14.20
CA ALA A 168 -23.37 20.31 -14.05
C ALA A 168 -23.32 21.15 -15.34
N SER A 169 -23.20 20.53 -16.51
CA SER A 169 -23.33 21.22 -17.81
C SER A 169 -24.28 20.50 -18.74
#